data_39df6c70f97abffe18bb45ff0dcf0293
#
_entry.id   39df6c70f97abffe18bb45ff0dcf0293
#
_cell.length_a   1.000
_cell.length_b   1.000
_cell.length_c   1.000
_cell.angle_alpha   90.00
_cell.angle_beta   90.00
_cell.angle_gamma   90.00
#
_symmetry.space_group_name_H-M   'P 1'
#
loop_
_entity.id
_entity.type
_entity.pdbx_description
1 polymer ?
#
loop_
_entity_poly.entity_id
_entity_poly.type
_entity_poly.pdbx_seq_one_letter_code
_entity_poly.pdbx_strand_id
1 'polypeptide(L)'
;MIRRYSPPDMAELFTDVSRLETWLEVELLAVEGLAGIGRIPPGDAAAVRRRAPKVDDAFVADVEARERVTDHDVAAFVDVVQARIGGPEASWIHYGLTSSDVVDTAQCATLARAADLLISAAGGLVAALRARAEELIDVPVAGRTHGMQAEPTTFGAKFALWALQADRDRQRLRRARRAVAVGKLSGAVGTYSNVDPAVEAHVCQALGLRPVPATQVIARDRHAEYLYACASAGATVELIATEVRLLARSEVGEVEEPFASEQKGSSAMPHKRNPVLSERLCGLARLLRGYATTGLENVALWHERDISHSSVERVALPDASLLTCYVLRKATALVSGLVVHADRARANISDLVFSQSVLLALVDAGLTRDDAYRIVQRDAHAASAAGRRFEDVLAADADVPLDARTLGAVFDLDRVLRHRRRVLEALDALEALDALEVVEALDGTEVVDALDGTGADDAGDGAASGGQAAPGTKRARP
;
A
#
# COMPACT_ATOMS: atom_id res chain seq x y z
N MET A 1 -10.80 9.47 -11.99
CA MET A 1 -11.17 8.02 -12.16
C MET A 1 -12.62 7.89 -12.61
N ILE A 2 -13.01 6.79 -13.28
CA ILE A 2 -14.41 6.54 -13.62
C ILE A 2 -15.22 6.09 -12.40
N ARG A 3 -16.51 6.48 -12.30
CA ARG A 3 -17.39 6.18 -11.17
C ARG A 3 -17.42 4.70 -10.76
N ARG A 4 -17.28 3.78 -11.72
CA ARG A 4 -17.29 2.34 -11.48
C ARG A 4 -16.20 1.86 -10.52
N TYR A 5 -15.04 2.54 -10.46
CA TYR A 5 -13.87 2.19 -9.67
C TYR A 5 -13.56 3.20 -8.56
N SER A 6 -14.54 4.03 -8.23
CA SER A 6 -14.43 5.10 -7.22
C SER A 6 -15.29 4.76 -6.00
N PRO A 7 -14.72 4.19 -4.93
CA PRO A 7 -15.42 4.02 -3.67
C PRO A 7 -15.89 5.39 -3.14
N PRO A 8 -17.15 5.53 -2.69
CA PRO A 8 -17.73 6.85 -2.39
C PRO A 8 -16.98 7.64 -1.33
N ASP A 9 -16.59 7.02 -0.24
CA ASP A 9 -15.86 7.64 0.86
C ASP A 9 -14.45 8.12 0.46
N MET A 10 -13.77 7.38 -0.40
CA MET A 10 -12.50 7.81 -0.98
C MET A 10 -12.70 8.91 -2.02
N ALA A 11 -13.74 8.81 -2.85
CA ALA A 11 -14.03 9.79 -3.89
C ALA A 11 -14.36 11.17 -3.31
N GLU A 12 -15.03 11.22 -2.18
CA GLU A 12 -15.37 12.45 -1.46
C GLU A 12 -14.13 13.29 -1.14
N LEU A 13 -13.01 12.65 -0.78
CA LEU A 13 -11.76 13.35 -0.47
C LEU A 13 -11.17 14.13 -1.65
N PHE A 14 -11.51 13.75 -2.88
CA PHE A 14 -10.93 14.29 -4.10
C PHE A 14 -11.94 15.07 -4.97
N THR A 15 -13.08 15.47 -4.39
CA THR A 15 -14.00 16.40 -5.04
C THR A 15 -13.44 17.82 -5.06
N ASP A 16 -13.87 18.65 -6.02
CA ASP A 16 -13.46 20.04 -6.05
C ASP A 16 -13.92 20.80 -4.81
N VAL A 17 -15.09 20.48 -4.26
CA VAL A 17 -15.58 21.02 -2.98
C VAL A 17 -14.59 20.67 -1.88
N SER A 18 -14.26 19.42 -1.64
CA SER A 18 -13.32 18.99 -0.58
C SER A 18 -11.92 19.59 -0.76
N ARG A 19 -11.46 19.73 -1.99
CA ARG A 19 -10.18 20.39 -2.32
C ARG A 19 -10.19 21.84 -1.88
N LEU A 20 -11.20 22.61 -2.30
CA LEU A 20 -11.30 24.04 -1.97
C LEU A 20 -11.64 24.28 -0.49
N GLU A 21 -12.40 23.39 0.16
CA GLU A 21 -12.59 23.42 1.61
C GLU A 21 -11.27 23.28 2.35
N THR A 22 -10.41 22.34 1.92
CA THR A 22 -9.11 22.13 2.56
C THR A 22 -8.17 23.32 2.31
N TRP A 23 -8.20 23.93 1.12
CA TRP A 23 -7.47 25.18 0.85
C TRP A 23 -7.93 26.30 1.75
N LEU A 24 -9.26 26.48 1.90
CA LEU A 24 -9.83 27.50 2.77
C LEU A 24 -9.41 27.30 4.22
N GLU A 25 -9.41 26.06 4.70
CA GLU A 25 -8.99 25.76 6.08
C GLU A 25 -7.50 26.08 6.31
N VAL A 26 -6.60 25.78 5.36
CA VAL A 26 -5.19 26.19 5.44
C VAL A 26 -5.06 27.71 5.54
N GLU A 27 -5.77 28.45 4.71
CA GLU A 27 -5.76 29.93 4.74
C GLU A 27 -6.29 30.49 6.06
N LEU A 28 -7.40 29.96 6.56
CA LEU A 28 -8.00 30.42 7.82
C LEU A 28 -7.09 30.13 9.02
N LEU A 29 -6.47 28.96 9.06
CA LEU A 29 -5.50 28.59 10.08
C LEU A 29 -4.23 29.45 9.99
N ALA A 30 -3.78 29.82 8.79
CA ALA A 30 -2.65 30.74 8.61
C ALA A 30 -2.98 32.12 9.18
N VAL A 31 -4.18 32.63 8.96
CA VAL A 31 -4.64 33.92 9.55
C VAL A 31 -4.71 33.82 11.09
N GLU A 32 -5.17 32.73 11.65
CA GLU A 32 -5.17 32.47 13.09
C GLU A 32 -3.74 32.39 13.65
N GLY A 33 -2.82 31.72 12.95
CA GLY A 33 -1.40 31.70 13.30
C GLY A 33 -0.77 33.09 13.33
N LEU A 34 -1.07 33.95 12.33
CA LEU A 34 -0.62 35.36 12.29
C LEU A 34 -1.14 36.13 13.50
N ALA A 35 -2.40 35.93 13.93
CA ALA A 35 -2.93 36.53 15.15
C ALA A 35 -2.26 36.01 16.40
N GLY A 36 -1.96 34.69 16.45
CA GLY A 36 -1.27 34.05 17.56
C GLY A 36 0.11 34.60 17.85
N ILE A 37 0.85 35.01 16.82
CA ILE A 37 2.15 35.68 16.95
C ILE A 37 2.05 37.20 17.07
N GLY A 38 0.84 37.77 17.15
CA GLY A 38 0.61 39.22 17.29
C GLY A 38 0.88 40.03 16.01
N ARG A 39 1.00 39.40 14.84
CA ARG A 39 1.21 40.08 13.56
C ARG A 39 -0.05 40.83 13.10
N ILE A 40 -1.22 40.33 13.42
CA ILE A 40 -2.53 40.93 13.14
C ILE A 40 -3.39 40.93 14.40
N PRO A 41 -4.41 41.83 14.47
CA PRO A 41 -5.33 41.84 15.60
C PRO A 41 -6.11 40.53 15.70
N PRO A 42 -6.27 39.96 16.91
CA PRO A 42 -7.11 38.73 17.09
C PRO A 42 -8.56 38.90 16.62
N GLY A 43 -9.10 40.17 16.70
CA GLY A 43 -10.42 40.51 16.20
C GLY A 43 -10.58 40.34 14.70
N ASP A 44 -9.52 40.58 13.93
CA ASP A 44 -9.48 40.42 12.48
C ASP A 44 -9.52 38.96 12.10
N ALA A 45 -8.71 38.12 12.74
CA ALA A 45 -8.72 36.67 12.50
C ALA A 45 -10.09 36.05 12.82
N ALA A 46 -10.71 36.47 13.94
CA ALA A 46 -12.06 36.04 14.29
C ALA A 46 -13.11 36.55 13.28
N ALA A 47 -12.93 37.74 12.72
CA ALA A 47 -13.83 38.27 11.69
C ALA A 47 -13.69 37.48 10.37
N VAL A 48 -12.47 37.19 9.94
CA VAL A 48 -12.17 36.36 8.75
C VAL A 48 -12.82 34.97 8.90
N ARG A 49 -12.56 34.25 9.99
CA ARG A 49 -13.14 32.90 10.24
C ARG A 49 -14.68 32.93 10.24
N ARG A 50 -15.29 33.92 10.89
CA ARG A 50 -16.76 34.04 10.98
C ARG A 50 -17.41 34.34 9.63
N ARG A 51 -16.73 35.10 8.74
CA ARG A 51 -17.24 35.48 7.41
C ARG A 51 -16.76 34.55 6.31
N ALA A 52 -15.96 33.52 6.64
CA ALA A 52 -15.49 32.56 5.66
C ALA A 52 -16.67 31.98 4.87
N PRO A 53 -16.57 31.89 3.54
CA PRO A 53 -17.65 31.35 2.73
C PRO A 53 -17.84 29.88 3.00
N LYS A 54 -19.08 29.39 2.86
CA LYS A 54 -19.31 27.96 2.70
C LYS A 54 -18.81 27.55 1.32
N VAL A 55 -18.01 26.51 1.26
CA VAL A 55 -17.60 25.90 0.00
C VAL A 55 -18.66 24.89 -0.43
N ASP A 56 -19.28 25.15 -1.56
CA ASP A 56 -20.27 24.30 -2.21
C ASP A 56 -20.08 24.39 -3.75
N ASP A 57 -20.92 23.71 -4.52
CA ASP A 57 -20.81 23.71 -6.00
C ASP A 57 -20.91 25.12 -6.60
N ALA A 58 -21.67 26.03 -5.98
CA ALA A 58 -21.75 27.42 -6.43
C ALA A 58 -20.43 28.18 -6.19
N PHE A 59 -19.79 27.93 -5.05
CA PHE A 59 -18.46 28.49 -4.77
C PHE A 59 -17.41 27.95 -5.74
N VAL A 60 -17.41 26.64 -6.02
CA VAL A 60 -16.52 26.03 -7.03
C VAL A 60 -16.72 26.70 -8.38
N ALA A 61 -17.96 26.87 -8.82
CA ALA A 61 -18.27 27.51 -10.11
C ALA A 61 -17.78 28.98 -10.18
N ASP A 62 -17.85 29.73 -9.07
CA ASP A 62 -17.29 31.10 -9.00
C ASP A 62 -15.77 31.10 -9.13
N VAL A 63 -15.07 30.15 -8.45
CA VAL A 63 -13.61 30.02 -8.56
C VAL A 63 -13.22 29.67 -9.99
N GLU A 64 -13.89 28.70 -10.62
CA GLU A 64 -13.63 28.33 -12.01
C GLU A 64 -13.88 29.49 -12.98
N ALA A 65 -14.95 30.28 -12.75
CA ALA A 65 -15.23 31.46 -13.55
C ALA A 65 -14.12 32.52 -13.44
N ARG A 66 -13.58 32.68 -12.22
CA ARG A 66 -12.46 33.61 -11.96
C ARG A 66 -11.15 33.07 -12.56
N GLU A 67 -10.90 31.77 -12.46
CA GLU A 67 -9.70 31.09 -13.02
C GLU A 67 -9.63 31.29 -14.55
N ARG A 68 -10.74 31.21 -15.27
CA ARG A 68 -10.78 31.52 -16.71
C ARG A 68 -10.27 32.90 -17.09
N VAL A 69 -10.22 33.83 -16.12
CA VAL A 69 -9.71 35.22 -16.32
C VAL A 69 -8.25 35.32 -15.84
N THR A 70 -7.93 34.70 -14.71
CA THR A 70 -6.59 34.83 -14.08
C THR A 70 -5.58 33.84 -14.62
N ASP A 71 -6.04 32.77 -15.27
CA ASP A 71 -5.24 31.61 -15.69
C ASP A 71 -4.37 31.05 -14.53
N HIS A 72 -4.90 31.14 -13.30
CA HIS A 72 -4.22 30.70 -12.08
C HIS A 72 -5.24 30.33 -10.99
N ASP A 73 -5.30 29.05 -10.65
CA ASP A 73 -6.29 28.47 -9.74
C ASP A 73 -6.27 29.08 -8.32
N VAL A 74 -5.08 29.14 -7.68
CA VAL A 74 -4.97 29.67 -6.31
C VAL A 74 -5.25 31.16 -6.28
N ALA A 75 -4.81 31.95 -7.26
CA ALA A 75 -5.12 33.37 -7.34
C ALA A 75 -6.64 33.59 -7.49
N ALA A 76 -7.30 32.82 -8.33
CA ALA A 76 -8.75 32.82 -8.50
C ALA A 76 -9.47 32.47 -7.19
N PHE A 77 -9.03 31.44 -6.49
CA PHE A 77 -9.57 31.04 -5.20
C PHE A 77 -9.44 32.19 -4.16
N VAL A 78 -8.25 32.78 -4.02
CA VAL A 78 -7.99 33.90 -3.10
C VAL A 78 -8.88 35.07 -3.40
N ASP A 79 -9.00 35.48 -4.67
CA ASP A 79 -9.86 36.60 -5.10
C ASP A 79 -11.33 36.35 -4.68
N VAL A 80 -11.85 35.13 -4.91
CA VAL A 80 -13.25 34.79 -4.56
C VAL A 80 -13.43 34.77 -3.04
N VAL A 81 -12.49 34.17 -2.28
CA VAL A 81 -12.55 34.13 -0.81
C VAL A 81 -12.53 35.56 -0.24
N GLN A 82 -11.59 36.42 -0.67
CA GLN A 82 -11.49 37.78 -0.21
C GLN A 82 -12.76 38.60 -0.54
N ALA A 83 -13.31 38.43 -1.73
CA ALA A 83 -14.56 39.10 -2.12
C ALA A 83 -15.76 38.67 -1.26
N ARG A 84 -15.83 37.37 -0.90
CA ARG A 84 -16.91 36.83 -0.06
C ARG A 84 -16.79 37.25 1.41
N ILE A 85 -15.56 37.31 1.97
CA ILE A 85 -15.30 37.78 3.32
C ILE A 85 -15.61 39.29 3.41
N GLY A 86 -15.14 40.04 2.43
CA GLY A 86 -15.32 41.50 2.39
C GLY A 86 -14.67 42.24 3.56
N GLY A 87 -14.60 43.56 3.44
CA GLY A 87 -13.95 44.44 4.44
C GLY A 87 -12.41 44.38 4.39
N PRO A 88 -11.73 45.22 5.18
CA PRO A 88 -10.27 45.28 5.18
C PRO A 88 -9.60 44.01 5.71
N GLU A 89 -10.28 43.27 6.58
CA GLU A 89 -9.74 42.01 7.18
C GLU A 89 -9.55 40.90 6.15
N ALA A 90 -10.27 40.94 5.02
CA ALA A 90 -10.13 39.97 3.93
C ALA A 90 -8.72 39.98 3.34
N SER A 91 -7.96 41.09 3.43
CA SER A 91 -6.58 41.14 2.95
C SER A 91 -5.57 40.30 3.74
N TRP A 92 -5.96 39.73 4.87
CA TRP A 92 -5.14 38.77 5.59
C TRP A 92 -5.15 37.36 4.95
N ILE A 93 -6.11 37.06 4.09
CA ILE A 93 -6.11 35.81 3.30
C ILE A 93 -4.91 35.84 2.34
N HIS A 94 -4.13 34.78 2.32
CA HIS A 94 -2.91 34.62 1.52
C HIS A 94 -1.75 35.57 1.90
N TYR A 95 -1.80 36.15 3.10
CA TYR A 95 -0.79 37.12 3.53
C TYR A 95 0.57 36.44 3.75
N GLY A 96 1.55 36.78 2.92
CA GLY A 96 2.92 36.26 2.97
C GLY A 96 3.09 34.87 2.40
N LEU A 97 2.01 34.20 2.03
CA LEU A 97 2.03 32.84 1.48
C LEU A 97 2.38 32.81 -0.01
N THR A 98 2.82 31.65 -0.48
CA THR A 98 2.84 31.27 -1.90
C THR A 98 1.80 30.20 -2.17
N SER A 99 1.38 30.04 -3.42
CA SER A 99 0.36 29.04 -3.79
C SER A 99 0.66 27.63 -3.27
N SER A 100 1.92 27.21 -3.29
CA SER A 100 2.30 25.88 -2.82
C SER A 100 2.26 25.72 -1.29
N ASP A 101 2.27 26.79 -0.51
CA ASP A 101 2.02 26.71 0.94
C ASP A 101 0.61 26.16 1.20
N VAL A 102 -0.35 26.56 0.39
CA VAL A 102 -1.75 26.11 0.47
C VAL A 102 -1.93 24.76 -0.23
N VAL A 103 -1.50 24.67 -1.49
CA VAL A 103 -1.74 23.48 -2.33
C VAL A 103 -1.07 22.24 -1.78
N ASP A 104 0.23 22.30 -1.46
CA ASP A 104 0.97 21.14 -0.98
C ASP A 104 0.50 20.69 0.41
N THR A 105 0.29 21.64 1.33
CA THR A 105 -0.19 21.33 2.68
C THR A 105 -1.58 20.69 2.65
N ALA A 106 -2.50 21.25 1.85
CA ALA A 106 -3.84 20.69 1.68
C ALA A 106 -3.81 19.31 0.98
N GLN A 107 -2.96 19.15 -0.05
CA GLN A 107 -2.78 17.86 -0.72
C GLN A 107 -2.24 16.79 0.24
N CYS A 108 -1.25 17.14 1.05
CA CYS A 108 -0.70 16.24 2.06
C CYS A 108 -1.73 15.86 3.14
N ALA A 109 -2.54 16.82 3.61
CA ALA A 109 -3.64 16.53 4.53
C ALA A 109 -4.67 15.56 3.91
N THR A 110 -5.01 15.75 2.64
CA THR A 110 -5.92 14.86 1.89
C THR A 110 -5.31 13.46 1.72
N LEU A 111 -4.03 13.36 1.35
CA LEU A 111 -3.33 12.09 1.19
C LEU A 111 -3.18 11.34 2.50
N ALA A 112 -2.97 12.02 3.64
CA ALA A 112 -2.93 11.39 4.95
C ALA A 112 -4.28 10.73 5.29
N ARG A 113 -5.41 11.45 5.05
CA ARG A 113 -6.76 10.89 5.21
C ARG A 113 -7.04 9.74 4.25
N ALA A 114 -6.62 9.85 3.00
CA ALA A 114 -6.72 8.79 2.02
C ALA A 114 -5.94 7.54 2.46
N ALA A 115 -4.71 7.73 2.96
CA ALA A 115 -3.88 6.65 3.49
C ALA A 115 -4.56 5.92 4.66
N ASP A 116 -5.27 6.61 5.55
CA ASP A 116 -6.01 6.00 6.64
C ASP A 116 -7.10 5.03 6.11
N LEU A 117 -7.82 5.43 5.07
CA LEU A 117 -8.79 4.55 4.39
C LEU A 117 -8.11 3.35 3.72
N LEU A 118 -6.94 3.53 3.13
CA LEU A 118 -6.16 2.45 2.50
C LEU A 118 -5.64 1.46 3.54
N ILE A 119 -5.13 1.94 4.66
CA ILE A 119 -4.64 1.11 5.79
C ILE A 119 -5.79 0.27 6.33
N SER A 120 -6.97 0.87 6.53
CA SER A 120 -8.19 0.17 6.95
C SER A 120 -8.61 -0.90 5.95
N ALA A 121 -8.62 -0.58 4.65
CA ALA A 121 -8.97 -1.54 3.60
C ALA A 121 -7.96 -2.70 3.50
N ALA A 122 -6.66 -2.42 3.66
CA ALA A 122 -5.61 -3.44 3.72
C ALA A 122 -5.76 -4.34 4.95
N GLY A 123 -6.11 -3.75 6.12
CA GLY A 123 -6.42 -4.51 7.34
C GLY A 123 -7.59 -5.48 7.13
N GLY A 124 -8.64 -5.03 6.44
CA GLY A 124 -9.77 -5.90 6.08
C GLY A 124 -9.38 -7.07 5.19
N LEU A 125 -8.45 -6.87 4.24
CA LEU A 125 -7.92 -7.96 3.41
C LEU A 125 -7.09 -8.95 4.22
N VAL A 126 -6.22 -8.46 5.10
CA VAL A 126 -5.41 -9.32 6.01
C VAL A 126 -6.32 -10.19 6.88
N ALA A 127 -7.34 -9.59 7.50
CA ALA A 127 -8.29 -10.32 8.34
C ALA A 127 -9.06 -11.40 7.56
N ALA A 128 -9.52 -11.09 6.35
CA ALA A 128 -10.21 -12.06 5.49
C ALA A 128 -9.29 -13.24 5.08
N LEU A 129 -8.05 -12.93 4.71
CA LEU A 129 -7.05 -13.94 4.33
C LEU A 129 -6.70 -14.85 5.52
N ARG A 130 -6.56 -14.28 6.73
CA ARG A 130 -6.32 -15.03 7.97
C ARG A 130 -7.46 -15.99 8.27
N ALA A 131 -8.70 -15.50 8.26
CA ALA A 131 -9.87 -16.34 8.51
C ALA A 131 -9.93 -17.54 7.54
N ARG A 132 -9.65 -17.30 6.25
CA ARG A 132 -9.59 -18.37 5.24
C ARG A 132 -8.40 -19.30 5.45
N ALA A 133 -7.26 -18.78 5.92
CA ALA A 133 -6.11 -19.62 6.24
C ALA A 133 -6.43 -20.64 7.35
N GLU A 134 -7.07 -20.20 8.42
CA GLU A 134 -7.49 -21.04 9.54
C GLU A 134 -8.53 -22.08 9.11
N GLU A 135 -9.56 -21.66 8.36
CA GLU A 135 -10.63 -22.52 7.85
C GLU A 135 -10.11 -23.65 6.95
N LEU A 136 -9.11 -23.36 6.10
CA LEU A 136 -8.68 -24.23 5.01
C LEU A 136 -7.30 -24.88 5.27
N ILE A 137 -6.76 -24.78 6.48
CA ILE A 137 -5.40 -25.30 6.78
C ILE A 137 -5.27 -26.80 6.57
N ASP A 138 -6.36 -27.53 6.74
CA ASP A 138 -6.40 -28.98 6.60
C ASP A 138 -6.90 -29.44 5.20
N VAL A 139 -7.15 -28.51 4.25
CA VAL A 139 -7.59 -28.81 2.89
C VAL A 139 -6.39 -28.94 1.96
N PRO A 140 -6.01 -30.18 1.54
CA PRO A 140 -4.84 -30.39 0.69
C PRO A 140 -5.10 -29.95 -0.74
N VAL A 141 -4.04 -29.46 -1.38
CA VAL A 141 -4.01 -29.09 -2.79
C VAL A 141 -2.63 -29.39 -3.38
N ALA A 142 -2.55 -29.72 -4.65
CA ALA A 142 -1.26 -29.90 -5.32
C ALA A 142 -0.50 -28.56 -5.35
N GLY A 143 0.70 -28.52 -4.79
CA GLY A 143 1.63 -27.43 -5.07
C GLY A 143 1.98 -27.45 -6.55
N ARG A 144 2.15 -26.26 -7.16
CA ARG A 144 2.51 -26.15 -8.58
C ARG A 144 3.69 -25.21 -8.75
N THR A 145 4.74 -25.73 -9.41
CA THR A 145 5.89 -24.93 -9.85
C THR A 145 6.03 -25.09 -11.36
N HIS A 146 6.36 -24.02 -12.07
CA HIS A 146 6.41 -24.02 -13.54
C HIS A 146 5.11 -24.47 -14.23
N GLY A 147 3.96 -24.39 -13.52
CA GLY A 147 2.67 -24.88 -14.00
C GLY A 147 2.47 -26.41 -13.81
N MET A 148 3.49 -27.14 -13.37
CA MET A 148 3.44 -28.58 -13.12
C MET A 148 3.20 -28.89 -11.65
N GLN A 149 2.56 -30.03 -11.35
CA GLN A 149 2.40 -30.49 -9.98
C GLN A 149 3.75 -30.78 -9.33
N ALA A 150 3.92 -30.28 -8.12
CA ALA A 150 5.02 -30.52 -7.21
C ALA A 150 4.49 -31.19 -5.93
N GLU A 151 5.20 -31.06 -4.82
CA GLU A 151 4.73 -31.61 -3.54
C GLU A 151 3.40 -31.00 -3.10
N PRO A 152 2.58 -31.72 -2.31
CA PRO A 152 1.33 -31.22 -1.77
C PRO A 152 1.55 -30.04 -0.82
N THR A 153 0.60 -29.13 -0.82
CA THR A 153 0.44 -28.07 0.19
C THR A 153 -1.02 -28.01 0.66
N THR A 154 -1.42 -26.95 1.36
CA THR A 154 -2.82 -26.74 1.72
C THR A 154 -3.32 -25.39 1.24
N PHE A 155 -4.63 -25.25 1.04
CA PHE A 155 -5.23 -23.96 0.75
C PHE A 155 -4.96 -22.98 1.88
N GLY A 156 -5.11 -23.39 3.15
CA GLY A 156 -4.84 -22.52 4.28
C GLY A 156 -3.41 -21.98 4.29
N ALA A 157 -2.41 -22.80 3.92
CA ALA A 157 -1.03 -22.30 3.79
C ALA A 157 -0.88 -21.25 2.70
N LYS A 158 -1.57 -21.38 1.56
CA LYS A 158 -1.59 -20.33 0.51
C LYS A 158 -2.18 -19.02 1.03
N PHE A 159 -3.34 -19.08 1.69
CA PHE A 159 -4.00 -17.89 2.26
C PHE A 159 -3.15 -17.26 3.35
N ALA A 160 -2.50 -18.04 4.20
CA ALA A 160 -1.61 -17.53 5.23
C ALA A 160 -0.42 -16.74 4.65
N LEU A 161 0.23 -17.27 3.61
CA LEU A 161 1.32 -16.58 2.93
C LEU A 161 0.86 -15.27 2.27
N TRP A 162 -0.35 -15.24 1.71
CA TRP A 162 -0.94 -14.00 1.17
C TRP A 162 -1.28 -13.01 2.27
N ALA A 163 -1.75 -13.46 3.44
CA ALA A 163 -2.00 -12.61 4.59
C ALA A 163 -0.72 -11.92 5.08
N LEU A 164 0.38 -12.68 5.22
CA LEU A 164 1.71 -12.16 5.56
C LEU A 164 2.22 -11.13 4.54
N GLN A 165 1.94 -11.32 3.26
CA GLN A 165 2.32 -10.37 2.21
C GLN A 165 1.44 -9.11 2.24
N ALA A 166 0.12 -9.26 2.38
CA ALA A 166 -0.82 -8.16 2.48
C ALA A 166 -0.55 -7.29 3.73
N ASP A 167 -0.12 -7.91 4.83
CA ASP A 167 0.29 -7.17 6.02
C ASP A 167 1.53 -6.31 5.76
N ARG A 168 2.55 -6.83 5.07
CA ARG A 168 3.70 -6.00 4.67
C ARG A 168 3.29 -4.81 3.80
N ASP A 169 2.22 -4.92 3.00
CA ASP A 169 1.68 -3.79 2.24
C ASP A 169 0.94 -2.81 3.14
N ARG A 170 0.19 -3.30 4.14
CA ARG A 170 -0.42 -2.46 5.17
C ARG A 170 0.65 -1.64 5.92
N GLN A 171 1.78 -2.24 6.27
CA GLN A 171 2.92 -1.54 6.89
C GLN A 171 3.56 -0.52 5.94
N ARG A 172 3.65 -0.80 4.63
CA ARG A 172 4.10 0.19 3.62
C ARG A 172 3.15 1.38 3.56
N LEU A 173 1.84 1.14 3.57
CA LEU A 173 0.83 2.21 3.60
C LEU A 173 0.92 3.06 4.88
N ARG A 174 1.19 2.45 6.04
CA ARG A 174 1.45 3.19 7.30
C ARG A 174 2.69 4.08 7.18
N ARG A 175 3.79 3.58 6.59
CA ARG A 175 4.99 4.39 6.33
C ARG A 175 4.71 5.53 5.35
N ALA A 176 4.05 5.22 4.24
CA ALA A 176 3.65 6.21 3.24
C ALA A 176 2.75 7.30 3.83
N ARG A 177 1.82 6.94 4.74
CA ARG A 177 1.02 7.90 5.50
C ARG A 177 1.91 8.88 6.29
N ARG A 178 2.90 8.36 7.04
CA ARG A 178 3.85 9.21 7.78
C ARG A 178 4.68 10.10 6.86
N ALA A 179 5.06 9.58 5.68
CA ALA A 179 5.81 10.34 4.68
C ALA A 179 5.01 11.52 4.11
N VAL A 180 3.70 11.36 3.87
CA VAL A 180 2.82 12.41 3.32
C VAL A 180 2.09 13.24 4.38
N ALA A 181 2.06 12.83 5.65
CA ALA A 181 1.42 13.60 6.73
C ALA A 181 2.32 14.78 7.15
N VAL A 182 2.63 15.66 6.23
CA VAL A 182 3.52 16.82 6.40
C VAL A 182 2.91 18.07 5.80
N GLY A 183 3.39 19.24 6.24
CA GLY A 183 2.95 20.53 5.69
C GLY A 183 4.10 21.52 5.62
N LYS A 184 3.92 22.56 4.85
CA LYS A 184 4.87 23.66 4.71
C LYS A 184 4.14 24.99 4.54
N LEU A 185 4.58 26.03 5.26
CA LEU A 185 4.22 27.42 5.04
C LEU A 185 5.49 28.28 5.13
N SER A 186 6.42 28.03 4.22
CA SER A 186 7.77 28.62 4.24
C SER A 186 8.02 29.64 3.12
N GLY A 187 6.97 29.99 2.36
CA GLY A 187 7.02 30.99 1.29
C GLY A 187 7.60 30.45 -0.03
N ALA A 188 7.91 31.36 -0.94
CA ALA A 188 8.18 31.09 -2.35
C ALA A 188 9.41 30.20 -2.62
N VAL A 189 10.39 30.15 -1.70
CA VAL A 189 11.63 29.36 -1.85
C VAL A 189 12.06 28.68 -0.53
N GLY A 190 11.16 28.59 0.45
CA GLY A 190 11.41 27.87 1.70
C GLY A 190 12.23 28.63 2.75
N THR A 191 12.36 29.94 2.61
CA THR A 191 13.24 30.77 3.49
C THR A 191 12.50 31.53 4.59
N TYR A 192 11.19 31.36 4.72
CA TYR A 192 10.33 32.04 5.70
C TYR A 192 10.43 33.59 5.65
N SER A 193 10.79 34.16 4.49
CA SER A 193 11.06 35.60 4.36
C SER A 193 9.84 36.48 4.70
N ASN A 194 8.63 35.98 4.55
CA ASN A 194 7.38 36.72 4.79
C ASN A 194 6.39 36.00 5.72
N VAL A 195 6.71 34.80 6.20
CA VAL A 195 5.86 34.00 7.11
C VAL A 195 6.75 33.51 8.25
N ASP A 196 6.29 33.69 9.48
CA ASP A 196 7.00 33.17 10.65
C ASP A 196 6.81 31.64 10.77
N PRO A 197 7.85 30.86 11.09
CA PRO A 197 7.73 29.41 11.31
C PRO A 197 6.66 29.00 12.32
N ALA A 198 6.33 29.85 13.28
CA ALA A 198 5.25 29.60 14.24
C ALA A 198 3.87 29.52 13.58
N VAL A 199 3.66 30.20 12.46
CA VAL A 199 2.41 30.09 11.67
C VAL A 199 2.33 28.72 11.01
N GLU A 200 3.44 28.24 10.43
CA GLU A 200 3.53 26.88 9.87
C GLU A 200 3.24 25.82 10.95
N ALA A 201 3.87 25.95 12.11
CA ALA A 201 3.66 25.02 13.22
C ALA A 201 2.18 24.99 13.67
N HIS A 202 1.53 26.14 13.77
CA HIS A 202 0.11 26.25 14.11
C HIS A 202 -0.78 25.53 13.08
N VAL A 203 -0.58 25.80 11.79
CA VAL A 203 -1.37 25.18 10.70
C VAL A 203 -1.15 23.66 10.67
N CYS A 204 0.11 23.22 10.72
CA CYS A 204 0.43 21.81 10.70
C CYS A 204 -0.18 21.06 11.90
N GLN A 205 -0.06 21.61 13.11
CA GLN A 205 -0.67 21.02 14.31
C GLN A 205 -2.18 20.89 14.19
N ALA A 206 -2.87 21.92 13.72
CA ALA A 206 -4.32 21.91 13.55
C ALA A 206 -4.80 20.88 12.51
N LEU A 207 -4.00 20.62 11.48
CA LEU A 207 -4.31 19.66 10.42
C LEU A 207 -3.79 18.23 10.72
N GLY A 208 -3.12 18.01 11.85
CA GLY A 208 -2.49 16.71 12.18
C GLY A 208 -1.30 16.38 11.28
N LEU A 209 -0.59 17.41 10.82
CA LEU A 209 0.59 17.32 9.97
C LEU A 209 1.87 17.69 10.75
N ARG A 210 3.01 17.24 10.25
CA ARG A 210 4.33 17.65 10.75
C ARG A 210 4.92 18.70 9.82
N PRO A 211 5.39 19.86 10.32
CA PRO A 211 6.10 20.82 9.49
C PRO A 211 7.41 20.24 8.97
N VAL A 212 7.78 20.53 7.73
CA VAL A 212 9.02 20.05 7.10
C VAL A 212 9.72 21.14 6.32
N PRO A 213 11.06 21.18 6.32
CA PRO A 213 11.83 22.03 5.42
C PRO A 213 11.45 21.71 3.97
N ALA A 214 11.34 22.76 3.16
CA ALA A 214 10.94 22.63 1.77
C ALA A 214 11.60 23.74 0.93
N THR A 215 11.57 23.61 -0.39
CA THR A 215 11.81 24.69 -1.34
C THR A 215 10.50 25.49 -1.53
N GLN A 216 10.10 25.78 -2.75
CA GLN A 216 8.73 26.26 -2.98
C GLN A 216 7.70 25.15 -2.72
N VAL A 217 8.10 23.88 -2.88
CA VAL A 217 7.26 22.69 -2.74
C VAL A 217 7.87 21.70 -1.75
N ILE A 218 7.02 20.87 -1.15
CA ILE A 218 7.44 19.69 -0.40
C ILE A 218 8.16 18.74 -1.36
N ALA A 219 9.21 18.05 -0.88
CA ALA A 219 9.98 17.10 -1.69
C ALA A 219 9.09 15.94 -2.20
N ARG A 220 9.14 15.67 -3.52
CA ARG A 220 8.21 14.76 -4.21
C ARG A 220 8.52 13.28 -4.02
N ASP A 221 9.66 12.92 -3.45
CA ASP A 221 9.97 11.56 -3.01
C ASP A 221 8.92 11.00 -2.05
N ARG A 222 8.30 11.83 -1.20
CA ARG A 222 7.19 11.49 -0.31
C ARG A 222 5.94 11.04 -1.08
N HIS A 223 5.59 11.74 -2.15
CA HIS A 223 4.48 11.35 -3.03
C HIS A 223 4.81 10.09 -3.84
N ALA A 224 6.07 9.93 -4.27
CA ALA A 224 6.55 8.72 -4.92
C ALA A 224 6.47 7.50 -3.99
N GLU A 225 6.82 7.64 -2.70
CA GLU A 225 6.65 6.59 -1.69
C GLU A 225 5.17 6.19 -1.52
N TYR A 226 4.26 7.17 -1.48
CA TYR A 226 2.82 6.91 -1.42
C TYR A 226 2.32 6.12 -2.64
N LEU A 227 2.67 6.56 -3.85
CA LEU A 227 2.29 5.88 -5.09
C LEU A 227 2.91 4.48 -5.19
N TYR A 228 4.14 4.29 -4.71
CA TYR A 228 4.77 2.98 -4.61
C TYR A 228 4.02 2.05 -3.66
N ALA A 229 3.61 2.52 -2.48
CA ALA A 229 2.83 1.72 -1.53
C ALA A 229 1.50 1.27 -2.14
N CYS A 230 0.81 2.16 -2.87
CA CYS A 230 -0.39 1.83 -3.63
C CYS A 230 -0.13 0.74 -4.69
N ALA A 231 0.95 0.86 -5.45
CA ALA A 231 1.33 -0.11 -6.48
C ALA A 231 1.72 -1.47 -5.89
N SER A 232 2.42 -1.49 -4.76
CA SER A 232 2.78 -2.71 -4.04
C SER A 232 1.54 -3.48 -3.57
N ALA A 233 0.58 -2.79 -2.95
CA ALA A 233 -0.70 -3.39 -2.56
C ALA A 233 -1.48 -3.93 -3.78
N GLY A 234 -1.49 -3.19 -4.89
CA GLY A 234 -2.07 -3.66 -6.15
C GLY A 234 -1.39 -4.91 -6.70
N ALA A 235 -0.06 -5.03 -6.58
CA ALA A 235 0.70 -6.19 -7.04
C ALA A 235 0.39 -7.44 -6.19
N THR A 236 0.21 -7.30 -4.88
CA THR A 236 -0.26 -8.40 -4.01
C THR A 236 -1.67 -8.86 -4.39
N VAL A 237 -2.58 -7.92 -4.65
CA VAL A 237 -3.93 -8.28 -5.12
C VAL A 237 -3.87 -8.99 -6.47
N GLU A 238 -3.01 -8.56 -7.39
CA GLU A 238 -2.82 -9.23 -8.69
C GLU A 238 -2.29 -10.65 -8.54
N LEU A 239 -1.35 -10.90 -7.61
CA LEU A 239 -0.84 -12.23 -7.30
C LEU A 239 -1.97 -13.16 -6.85
N ILE A 240 -2.80 -12.73 -5.89
CA ILE A 240 -3.96 -13.49 -5.40
C ILE A 240 -4.95 -13.76 -6.54
N ALA A 241 -5.32 -12.72 -7.28
CA ALA A 241 -6.27 -12.82 -8.39
C ALA A 241 -5.76 -13.72 -9.53
N THR A 242 -4.46 -13.72 -9.79
CA THR A 242 -3.83 -14.60 -10.79
C THR A 242 -3.94 -16.05 -10.37
N GLU A 243 -3.64 -16.37 -9.11
CA GLU A 243 -3.77 -17.73 -8.59
C GLU A 243 -5.23 -18.21 -8.64
N VAL A 244 -6.20 -17.37 -8.23
CA VAL A 244 -7.64 -17.69 -8.35
C VAL A 244 -8.01 -18.03 -9.80
N ARG A 245 -7.55 -17.23 -10.78
CA ARG A 245 -7.80 -17.51 -12.21
C ARG A 245 -7.19 -18.81 -12.67
N LEU A 246 -5.99 -19.15 -12.22
CA LEU A 246 -5.31 -20.41 -12.56
C LEU A 246 -6.03 -21.61 -11.97
N LEU A 247 -6.50 -21.51 -10.74
CA LEU A 247 -7.23 -22.59 -10.05
C LEU A 247 -8.67 -22.75 -10.53
N ALA A 248 -9.28 -21.71 -11.09
CA ALA A 248 -10.64 -21.71 -11.65
C ALA A 248 -10.74 -22.25 -13.08
N ARG A 249 -9.60 -22.58 -13.75
CA ARG A 249 -9.61 -23.15 -15.11
C ARG A 249 -10.42 -24.46 -15.17
N SER A 250 -11.08 -24.69 -16.29
CA SER A 250 -12.00 -25.83 -16.48
C SER A 250 -11.36 -27.19 -16.15
N GLU A 251 -10.08 -27.38 -16.53
CA GLU A 251 -9.32 -28.59 -16.27
C GLU A 251 -8.84 -28.73 -14.82
N VAL A 252 -8.76 -27.62 -14.08
CA VAL A 252 -8.37 -27.56 -12.67
C VAL A 252 -9.61 -27.58 -11.77
N GLY A 253 -10.45 -26.56 -11.81
CA GLY A 253 -11.73 -26.47 -11.13
C GLY A 253 -11.67 -26.55 -9.61
N GLU A 254 -10.58 -26.08 -8.99
CA GLU A 254 -10.35 -26.17 -7.54
C GLU A 254 -10.98 -25.02 -6.78
N VAL A 255 -11.25 -23.89 -7.45
CA VAL A 255 -11.93 -22.74 -6.86
C VAL A 255 -12.93 -22.10 -7.83
N GLU A 256 -13.87 -21.32 -7.26
CA GLU A 256 -14.83 -20.52 -8.01
C GLU A 256 -15.04 -19.18 -7.32
N GLU A 257 -15.11 -18.08 -8.11
CA GLU A 257 -15.46 -16.75 -7.56
C GLU A 257 -16.87 -16.75 -6.96
N PRO A 258 -17.12 -15.89 -5.95
CA PRO A 258 -18.48 -15.70 -5.46
C PRO A 258 -19.41 -15.23 -6.58
N PHE A 259 -20.55 -15.89 -6.72
CA PHE A 259 -21.48 -15.65 -7.81
C PHE A 259 -22.88 -15.35 -7.24
N ALA A 260 -23.39 -14.13 -7.48
CA ALA A 260 -24.73 -13.76 -7.04
C ALA A 260 -25.79 -14.45 -7.89
N SER A 261 -26.98 -14.70 -7.30
CA SER A 261 -28.09 -15.45 -7.96
C SER A 261 -28.51 -14.87 -9.29
N GLU A 262 -28.47 -13.55 -9.45
CA GLU A 262 -28.86 -12.84 -10.68
C GLU A 262 -27.66 -12.46 -11.57
N GLN A 263 -26.44 -12.81 -11.16
CA GLN A 263 -25.25 -12.50 -11.92
C GLN A 263 -25.18 -13.33 -13.20
N LYS A 264 -24.76 -12.69 -14.31
CA LYS A 264 -24.52 -13.37 -15.59
C LYS A 264 -23.01 -13.55 -15.75
N GLY A 265 -22.54 -14.81 -15.83
CA GLY A 265 -21.13 -15.12 -16.03
C GLY A 265 -20.67 -15.02 -17.47
N SER A 266 -21.59 -15.19 -18.43
CA SER A 266 -21.35 -15.12 -19.87
C SER A 266 -22.60 -14.64 -20.59
N SER A 267 -22.42 -13.85 -21.67
CA SER A 267 -23.53 -13.41 -22.52
C SER A 267 -24.04 -14.51 -23.47
N ALA A 268 -23.21 -15.50 -23.78
CA ALA A 268 -23.53 -16.55 -24.76
C ALA A 268 -23.78 -17.93 -24.12
N MET A 269 -23.08 -18.26 -23.04
CA MET A 269 -23.12 -19.58 -22.41
C MET A 269 -23.57 -19.44 -20.95
N PRO A 270 -24.86 -19.69 -20.61
CA PRO A 270 -25.44 -19.38 -19.29
C PRO A 270 -24.75 -20.11 -18.11
N HIS A 271 -24.20 -21.31 -18.34
CA HIS A 271 -23.49 -22.09 -17.31
C HIS A 271 -22.05 -21.64 -17.07
N LYS A 272 -21.48 -20.79 -17.94
CA LYS A 272 -20.08 -20.40 -17.88
C LYS A 272 -19.88 -19.30 -16.82
N ARG A 273 -19.13 -19.60 -15.76
CA ARG A 273 -18.77 -18.67 -14.69
C ARG A 273 -17.33 -18.24 -14.85
N ASN A 274 -17.14 -17.09 -15.50
CA ASN A 274 -15.81 -16.53 -15.72
C ASN A 274 -15.29 -15.84 -14.44
N PRO A 275 -13.99 -15.91 -14.14
CA PRO A 275 -13.38 -15.20 -13.01
C PRO A 275 -13.16 -13.71 -13.33
N VAL A 276 -14.25 -12.99 -13.63
CA VAL A 276 -14.25 -11.60 -14.13
C VAL A 276 -13.74 -10.62 -13.09
N LEU A 277 -13.99 -10.88 -11.80
CA LEU A 277 -13.50 -10.03 -10.74
C LEU A 277 -11.97 -10.11 -10.66
N SER A 278 -11.41 -11.31 -10.64
CA SER A 278 -9.95 -11.52 -10.63
C SER A 278 -9.27 -10.94 -11.88
N GLU A 279 -9.88 -11.09 -13.06
CA GLU A 279 -9.37 -10.48 -14.30
C GLU A 279 -9.31 -8.95 -14.20
N ARG A 280 -10.36 -8.33 -13.64
CA ARG A 280 -10.43 -6.89 -13.41
C ARG A 280 -9.37 -6.42 -12.44
N LEU A 281 -9.16 -7.13 -11.32
CA LEU A 281 -8.14 -6.81 -10.33
C LEU A 281 -6.74 -6.84 -10.96
N CYS A 282 -6.42 -7.87 -11.75
CA CYS A 282 -5.16 -7.93 -12.51
C CYS A 282 -4.99 -6.75 -13.47
N GLY A 283 -6.08 -6.34 -14.14
CA GLY A 283 -6.04 -5.19 -15.05
C GLY A 283 -5.76 -3.86 -14.34
N LEU A 284 -6.42 -3.63 -13.19
CA LEU A 284 -6.28 -2.38 -12.43
C LEU A 284 -4.92 -2.25 -11.75
N ALA A 285 -4.29 -3.36 -11.33
CA ALA A 285 -2.93 -3.36 -10.79
C ALA A 285 -1.89 -2.80 -11.78
N ARG A 286 -2.12 -2.94 -13.09
CA ARG A 286 -1.22 -2.36 -14.11
C ARG A 286 -1.22 -0.84 -14.09
N LEU A 287 -2.39 -0.21 -13.85
CA LEU A 287 -2.51 1.24 -13.76
C LEU A 287 -1.75 1.77 -12.52
N LEU A 288 -1.89 1.10 -11.38
CA LEU A 288 -1.17 1.47 -10.15
C LEU A 288 0.35 1.46 -10.34
N ARG A 289 0.90 0.49 -11.08
CA ARG A 289 2.34 0.48 -11.42
C ARG A 289 2.73 1.66 -12.33
N GLY A 290 1.86 2.03 -13.28
CA GLY A 290 2.07 3.21 -14.11
C GLY A 290 2.14 4.49 -13.27
N TYR A 291 1.24 4.67 -12.32
CA TYR A 291 1.24 5.84 -11.43
C TYR A 291 2.48 5.88 -10.51
N ALA A 292 2.97 4.73 -10.03
CA ALA A 292 4.22 4.70 -9.26
C ALA A 292 5.42 5.18 -10.09
N THR A 293 5.47 4.82 -11.37
CA THR A 293 6.52 5.31 -12.29
C THR A 293 6.45 6.83 -12.46
N THR A 294 5.25 7.39 -12.69
CA THR A 294 5.08 8.84 -12.85
C THR A 294 5.43 9.60 -11.56
N GLY A 295 5.18 8.99 -10.39
CA GLY A 295 5.59 9.56 -9.10
C GLY A 295 7.10 9.69 -8.95
N LEU A 296 7.85 8.69 -9.41
CA LEU A 296 9.32 8.74 -9.41
C LEU A 296 9.86 9.81 -10.37
N GLU A 297 9.23 9.99 -11.53
CA GLU A 297 9.61 11.03 -12.50
C GLU A 297 9.37 12.45 -11.98
N ASN A 298 8.41 12.64 -11.06
CA ASN A 298 8.14 13.94 -10.43
C ASN A 298 9.15 14.34 -9.36
N VAL A 299 10.06 13.47 -8.94
CA VAL A 299 11.07 13.79 -7.90
C VAL A 299 12.05 14.84 -8.41
N ALA A 300 12.46 14.76 -9.68
CA ALA A 300 13.47 15.63 -10.26
C ALA A 300 12.82 16.90 -10.85
N LEU A 301 12.72 17.96 -10.06
CA LEU A 301 12.25 19.29 -10.48
C LEU A 301 13.43 20.23 -10.74
N TRP A 302 13.18 21.29 -11.53
CA TRP A 302 14.16 22.32 -11.79
C TRP A 302 14.24 23.31 -10.62
N HIS A 303 15.45 23.56 -10.13
CA HIS A 303 15.73 24.49 -9.04
C HIS A 303 14.83 24.27 -7.84
N GLU A 304 14.26 25.31 -7.28
CA GLU A 304 13.32 25.24 -6.13
C GLU A 304 11.93 24.74 -6.53
N ARG A 305 11.56 24.81 -7.83
CA ARG A 305 10.36 24.23 -8.43
C ARG A 305 10.23 24.58 -9.91
N ASP A 306 9.76 23.63 -10.72
CA ASP A 306 8.96 23.89 -11.91
C ASP A 306 7.55 23.30 -11.73
N ILE A 307 6.61 23.55 -12.67
CA ILE A 307 5.21 23.13 -12.49
C ILE A 307 4.88 21.77 -13.15
N SER A 308 5.85 21.07 -13.71
CA SER A 308 5.64 19.80 -14.44
C SER A 308 4.95 18.73 -13.59
N HIS A 309 5.27 18.67 -12.30
CA HIS A 309 4.68 17.72 -11.36
C HIS A 309 3.16 17.92 -11.18
N SER A 310 2.69 19.15 -11.24
CA SER A 310 1.32 19.51 -10.84
C SER A 310 0.25 18.84 -11.68
N SER A 311 0.40 18.85 -13.01
CA SER A 311 -0.56 18.19 -13.92
C SER A 311 -0.61 16.68 -13.73
N VAL A 312 0.52 16.04 -13.42
CA VAL A 312 0.61 14.62 -13.12
C VAL A 312 -0.09 14.30 -11.81
N GLU A 313 0.20 15.05 -10.76
CA GLU A 313 -0.31 14.82 -9.40
C GLU A 313 -1.82 14.98 -9.31
N ARG A 314 -2.41 15.92 -10.06
CA ARG A 314 -3.86 16.12 -10.15
C ARG A 314 -4.60 14.87 -10.67
N VAL A 315 -3.92 14.00 -11.42
CA VAL A 315 -4.47 12.74 -11.94
C VAL A 315 -3.98 11.54 -11.12
N ALA A 316 -2.67 11.41 -10.95
CA ALA A 316 -2.05 10.20 -10.43
C ALA A 316 -2.39 9.94 -8.96
N LEU A 317 -2.39 10.98 -8.09
CA LEU A 317 -2.64 10.82 -6.66
C LEU A 317 -4.10 10.44 -6.35
N PRO A 318 -5.13 11.14 -6.89
CA PRO A 318 -6.52 10.72 -6.71
C PRO A 318 -6.78 9.34 -7.29
N ASP A 319 -6.33 9.09 -8.51
CA ASP A 319 -6.60 7.84 -9.21
C ASP A 319 -5.94 6.64 -8.53
N ALA A 320 -4.70 6.77 -8.07
CA ALA A 320 -4.02 5.72 -7.31
C ALA A 320 -4.73 5.42 -5.99
N SER A 321 -5.18 6.45 -5.26
CA SER A 321 -5.92 6.30 -4.00
C SER A 321 -7.25 5.57 -4.22
N LEU A 322 -8.04 6.01 -5.20
CA LEU A 322 -9.33 5.42 -5.56
C LEU A 322 -9.20 3.95 -5.99
N LEU A 323 -8.25 3.68 -6.90
CA LEU A 323 -8.00 2.33 -7.40
C LEU A 323 -7.51 1.39 -6.31
N THR A 324 -6.56 1.83 -5.47
CA THR A 324 -6.03 1.00 -4.39
C THR A 324 -7.13 0.65 -3.39
N CYS A 325 -7.94 1.61 -2.99
CA CYS A 325 -9.11 1.37 -2.14
C CYS A 325 -10.07 0.36 -2.76
N TYR A 326 -10.39 0.55 -4.04
CA TYR A 326 -11.29 -0.35 -4.79
C TYR A 326 -10.73 -1.78 -4.86
N VAL A 327 -9.47 -1.96 -5.25
CA VAL A 327 -8.89 -3.31 -5.45
C VAL A 327 -8.74 -4.03 -4.12
N LEU A 328 -8.36 -3.36 -3.02
CA LEU A 328 -8.28 -3.95 -1.69
C LEU A 328 -9.65 -4.44 -1.20
N ARG A 329 -10.68 -3.59 -1.28
CA ARG A 329 -12.05 -3.96 -0.86
C ARG A 329 -12.63 -5.08 -1.73
N LYS A 330 -12.37 -5.07 -3.03
CA LYS A 330 -12.82 -6.14 -3.93
C LYS A 330 -12.05 -7.43 -3.74
N ALA A 331 -10.76 -7.37 -3.43
CA ALA A 331 -9.96 -8.55 -3.05
C ALA A 331 -10.47 -9.16 -1.74
N THR A 332 -10.83 -8.34 -0.75
CA THR A 332 -11.46 -8.79 0.50
C THR A 332 -12.75 -9.57 0.21
N ALA A 333 -13.63 -9.01 -0.62
CA ALA A 333 -14.89 -9.67 -1.00
C ALA A 333 -14.64 -10.96 -1.80
N LEU A 334 -13.66 -10.98 -2.71
CA LEU A 334 -13.25 -12.16 -3.46
C LEU A 334 -12.78 -13.28 -2.51
N VAL A 335 -11.87 -12.97 -1.61
CA VAL A 335 -11.28 -13.92 -0.64
C VAL A 335 -12.34 -14.49 0.29
N SER A 336 -13.18 -13.62 0.88
CA SER A 336 -14.22 -14.03 1.82
C SER A 336 -15.30 -14.90 1.17
N GLY A 337 -15.62 -14.66 -0.09
CA GLY A 337 -16.65 -15.39 -0.82
C GLY A 337 -16.14 -16.51 -1.73
N LEU A 338 -14.81 -16.73 -1.78
CA LEU A 338 -14.23 -17.76 -2.66
C LEU A 338 -14.71 -19.16 -2.27
N VAL A 339 -15.32 -19.85 -3.22
CA VAL A 339 -15.68 -21.26 -3.07
C VAL A 339 -14.47 -22.13 -3.35
N VAL A 340 -14.10 -23.00 -2.39
CA VAL A 340 -13.03 -23.98 -2.54
C VAL A 340 -13.65 -25.36 -2.67
N HIS A 341 -13.36 -26.05 -3.77
CA HIS A 341 -13.82 -27.39 -4.05
C HIS A 341 -12.80 -28.41 -3.50
N ALA A 342 -12.86 -28.67 -2.18
CA ALA A 342 -11.90 -29.51 -1.46
C ALA A 342 -11.72 -30.91 -2.06
N ASP A 343 -12.85 -31.56 -2.43
CA ASP A 343 -12.82 -32.91 -3.04
C ASP A 343 -12.14 -32.88 -4.41
N ARG A 344 -12.40 -31.83 -5.20
CA ARG A 344 -11.75 -31.67 -6.52
C ARG A 344 -10.26 -31.41 -6.36
N ALA A 345 -9.88 -30.55 -5.42
CA ALA A 345 -8.48 -30.27 -5.14
C ALA A 345 -7.72 -31.54 -4.71
N ARG A 346 -8.33 -32.34 -3.83
CA ARG A 346 -7.76 -33.64 -3.42
C ARG A 346 -7.67 -34.61 -4.59
N ALA A 347 -8.70 -34.73 -5.41
CA ALA A 347 -8.73 -35.63 -6.57
C ALA A 347 -7.73 -35.22 -7.66
N ASN A 348 -7.36 -33.95 -7.76
CA ASN A 348 -6.34 -33.47 -8.69
C ASN A 348 -4.90 -33.78 -8.24
N ILE A 349 -4.67 -34.19 -6.98
CA ILE A 349 -3.33 -34.53 -6.51
C ILE A 349 -2.94 -35.89 -7.14
N SER A 350 -1.98 -35.90 -8.04
CA SER A 350 -1.37 -37.11 -8.59
C SER A 350 -0.51 -37.80 -7.54
N ASP A 351 -0.47 -39.11 -7.54
CA ASP A 351 0.45 -39.89 -6.67
C ASP A 351 1.93 -39.69 -7.04
N LEU A 352 2.24 -39.20 -8.23
CA LEU A 352 3.58 -38.77 -8.62
C LEU A 352 4.16 -37.62 -7.76
N VAL A 353 3.32 -36.87 -7.05
CA VAL A 353 3.78 -35.81 -6.13
C VAL A 353 4.59 -36.37 -4.94
N PHE A 354 4.50 -37.67 -4.69
CA PHE A 354 5.27 -38.37 -3.66
C PHE A 354 6.64 -38.88 -4.13
N SER A 355 7.03 -38.62 -5.38
CA SER A 355 8.28 -39.14 -5.97
C SER A 355 9.52 -38.81 -5.14
N GLN A 356 9.61 -37.62 -4.56
CA GLN A 356 10.72 -37.27 -3.65
C GLN A 356 10.65 -38.06 -2.34
N SER A 357 9.45 -38.26 -1.79
CA SER A 357 9.28 -39.09 -0.58
C SER A 357 9.69 -40.55 -0.81
N VAL A 358 9.38 -41.09 -1.98
CA VAL A 358 9.82 -42.45 -2.38
C VAL A 358 11.34 -42.48 -2.51
N LEU A 359 11.96 -41.49 -3.19
CA LEU A 359 13.40 -41.43 -3.34
C LEU A 359 14.11 -41.44 -1.98
N LEU A 360 13.64 -40.64 -1.02
CA LEU A 360 14.22 -40.60 0.32
C LEU A 360 14.03 -41.93 1.08
N ALA A 361 12.85 -42.55 0.97
CA ALA A 361 12.60 -43.84 1.60
C ALA A 361 13.52 -44.96 1.04
N LEU A 362 13.83 -44.94 -0.27
CA LEU A 362 14.79 -45.86 -0.88
C LEU A 362 16.23 -45.59 -0.38
N VAL A 363 16.62 -44.36 -0.20
CA VAL A 363 17.92 -44.02 0.40
C VAL A 363 17.99 -44.48 1.86
N ASP A 364 16.93 -44.26 2.64
CA ASP A 364 16.84 -44.74 4.03
C ASP A 364 16.90 -46.27 4.12
N ALA A 365 16.44 -46.96 3.08
CA ALA A 365 16.56 -48.42 2.95
C ALA A 365 17.93 -48.90 2.48
N GLY A 366 18.89 -47.98 2.27
CA GLY A 366 20.30 -48.30 1.97
C GLY A 366 20.72 -48.19 0.50
N LEU A 367 19.86 -47.72 -0.40
CA LEU A 367 20.26 -47.47 -1.79
C LEU A 367 21.10 -46.16 -1.89
N THR A 368 21.98 -46.13 -2.89
CA THR A 368 22.60 -44.86 -3.24
C THR A 368 21.55 -43.87 -3.78
N ARG A 369 21.79 -42.56 -3.62
CA ARG A 369 20.87 -41.55 -4.13
C ARG A 369 20.66 -41.66 -5.65
N ASP A 370 21.69 -42.07 -6.38
CA ASP A 370 21.63 -42.24 -7.84
C ASP A 370 20.81 -43.44 -8.27
N ASP A 371 20.96 -44.58 -7.56
CA ASP A 371 20.15 -45.78 -7.81
C ASP A 371 18.67 -45.51 -7.45
N ALA A 372 18.40 -44.90 -6.30
CA ALA A 372 17.06 -44.48 -5.90
C ALA A 372 16.42 -43.52 -6.94
N TYR A 373 17.18 -42.55 -7.43
CA TYR A 373 16.70 -41.63 -8.47
C TYR A 373 16.32 -42.34 -9.77
N ARG A 374 17.18 -43.32 -10.23
CA ARG A 374 16.91 -44.06 -11.46
C ARG A 374 15.66 -44.96 -11.34
N ILE A 375 15.46 -45.60 -10.19
CA ILE A 375 14.26 -46.38 -9.92
C ILE A 375 13.01 -45.48 -9.96
N VAL A 376 13.00 -44.43 -9.16
CA VAL A 376 11.87 -43.48 -9.09
C VAL A 376 11.53 -42.90 -10.46
N GLN A 377 12.52 -42.49 -11.25
CA GLN A 377 12.30 -41.92 -12.58
C GLN A 377 11.72 -42.93 -13.56
N ARG A 378 12.28 -44.16 -13.60
CA ARG A 378 11.82 -45.26 -14.45
C ARG A 378 10.36 -45.61 -14.14
N ASP A 379 10.04 -45.80 -12.86
CA ASP A 379 8.73 -46.26 -12.42
C ASP A 379 7.67 -45.17 -12.51
N ALA A 380 8.03 -43.91 -12.27
CA ALA A 380 7.14 -42.77 -12.51
C ALA A 380 6.78 -42.63 -13.99
N HIS A 381 7.74 -42.82 -14.90
CA HIS A 381 7.49 -42.82 -16.34
C HIS A 381 6.61 -44.00 -16.75
N ALA A 382 6.87 -45.21 -16.21
CA ALA A 382 6.06 -46.39 -16.49
C ALA A 382 4.61 -46.23 -15.98
N ALA A 383 4.42 -45.68 -14.78
CA ALA A 383 3.11 -45.39 -14.20
C ALA A 383 2.33 -44.42 -15.10
N SER A 384 2.96 -43.31 -15.47
CA SER A 384 2.35 -42.29 -16.34
C SER A 384 1.98 -42.86 -17.73
N ALA A 385 2.88 -43.57 -18.37
CA ALA A 385 2.66 -44.14 -19.70
C ALA A 385 1.53 -45.22 -19.72
N ALA A 386 1.42 -45.98 -18.63
CA ALA A 386 0.42 -47.06 -18.50
C ALA A 386 -0.91 -46.59 -17.87
N GLY A 387 -1.02 -45.35 -17.39
CA GLY A 387 -2.18 -44.86 -16.63
C GLY A 387 -2.40 -45.63 -15.32
N ARG A 388 -1.33 -46.16 -14.72
CA ARG A 388 -1.36 -46.91 -13.45
C ARG A 388 -0.98 -45.99 -12.28
N ARG A 389 -1.38 -46.39 -11.07
CA ARG A 389 -0.90 -45.72 -9.86
C ARG A 389 0.61 -45.93 -9.72
N PHE A 390 1.31 -44.89 -9.33
CA PHE A 390 2.76 -44.97 -9.10
C PHE A 390 3.11 -45.90 -7.96
N GLU A 391 2.31 -45.90 -6.89
CA GLU A 391 2.44 -46.86 -5.77
C GLU A 391 2.36 -48.31 -6.23
N ASP A 392 1.42 -48.67 -7.14
CA ASP A 392 1.25 -50.02 -7.64
C ASP A 392 2.42 -50.48 -8.54
N VAL A 393 3.04 -49.55 -9.26
CA VAL A 393 4.23 -49.82 -10.09
C VAL A 393 5.43 -50.10 -9.21
N LEU A 394 5.66 -49.27 -8.19
CA LEU A 394 6.74 -49.46 -7.21
C LEU A 394 6.59 -50.78 -6.40
N ALA A 395 5.36 -51.10 -6.00
CA ALA A 395 5.09 -52.34 -5.25
C ALA A 395 5.37 -53.62 -6.07
N ALA A 396 5.30 -53.54 -7.40
CA ALA A 396 5.57 -54.63 -8.31
C ALA A 396 7.04 -54.70 -8.76
N ASP A 397 7.85 -53.72 -8.45
CA ASP A 397 9.24 -53.66 -8.86
C ASP A 397 10.18 -54.39 -7.85
N ALA A 398 10.94 -55.38 -8.33
CA ALA A 398 11.88 -56.14 -7.53
C ALA A 398 13.10 -55.33 -7.03
N ASP A 399 13.40 -54.19 -7.68
CA ASP A 399 14.50 -53.30 -7.27
C ASP A 399 14.09 -52.39 -6.11
N VAL A 400 12.81 -52.37 -5.69
CA VAL A 400 12.28 -51.58 -4.57
C VAL A 400 12.33 -52.38 -3.27
N PRO A 401 13.29 -52.14 -2.34
CA PRO A 401 13.46 -52.90 -1.12
C PRO A 401 12.52 -52.49 0.02
N LEU A 402 11.36 -51.91 -0.30
CA LEU A 402 10.37 -51.44 0.67
C LEU A 402 9.24 -52.48 0.79
N ASP A 403 8.87 -52.85 2.02
CA ASP A 403 7.65 -53.62 2.23
C ASP A 403 6.38 -52.77 1.97
N ALA A 404 5.24 -53.45 1.78
CA ALA A 404 3.97 -52.79 1.46
C ALA A 404 3.53 -51.75 2.52
N ARG A 405 3.87 -51.96 3.81
CA ARG A 405 3.55 -51.04 4.90
C ARG A 405 4.37 -49.77 4.80
N THR A 406 5.68 -49.94 4.60
CA THR A 406 6.62 -48.80 4.47
C THR A 406 6.30 -47.99 3.22
N LEU A 407 6.05 -48.68 2.09
CA LEU A 407 5.67 -48.00 0.84
C LEU A 407 4.35 -47.24 0.99
N GLY A 408 3.30 -47.83 1.54
CA GLY A 408 2.01 -47.16 1.78
C GLY A 408 2.14 -45.94 2.69
N ALA A 409 3.01 -45.99 3.70
CA ALA A 409 3.27 -44.81 4.56
C ALA A 409 3.94 -43.63 3.82
N VAL A 410 4.64 -43.88 2.72
CA VAL A 410 5.26 -42.83 1.89
C VAL A 410 4.19 -42.01 1.19
N PHE A 411 3.06 -42.59 0.78
CA PHE A 411 1.95 -41.97 0.08
C PHE A 411 0.92 -41.31 1.02
N ASP A 412 1.22 -41.22 2.31
CA ASP A 412 0.36 -40.60 3.30
C ASP A 412 0.49 -39.04 3.25
N LEU A 413 -0.60 -38.36 2.86
CA LEU A 413 -0.70 -36.90 2.83
C LEU A 413 -0.49 -36.24 4.21
N ASP A 414 -1.03 -36.86 5.27
CA ASP A 414 -0.92 -36.31 6.61
C ASP A 414 0.52 -36.29 7.12
N ARG A 415 1.30 -37.34 6.73
CA ARG A 415 2.74 -37.37 6.99
C ARG A 415 3.48 -36.21 6.29
N VAL A 416 3.18 -35.97 5.03
CA VAL A 416 3.82 -34.88 4.26
C VAL A 416 3.42 -33.53 4.81
N LEU A 417 2.15 -33.34 5.14
CA LEU A 417 1.56 -32.09 5.60
C LEU A 417 1.62 -31.90 7.13
N ARG A 418 2.38 -32.73 7.87
CA ARG A 418 2.41 -32.73 9.36
C ARG A 418 2.77 -31.39 9.97
N HIS A 419 3.50 -30.54 9.25
CA HIS A 419 3.94 -29.22 9.71
C HIS A 419 3.12 -28.06 9.11
N ARG A 420 1.97 -28.33 8.47
CA ARG A 420 1.15 -27.33 7.78
C ARG A 420 0.71 -26.15 8.65
N ARG A 421 0.55 -26.37 9.97
CA ARG A 421 0.10 -25.32 10.90
C ARG A 421 1.19 -24.32 11.27
N ARG A 422 2.46 -24.60 10.99
CA ARG A 422 3.57 -23.71 11.34
C ARG A 422 3.46 -22.31 10.68
N VAL A 423 2.79 -22.19 9.54
CA VAL A 423 2.56 -20.91 8.89
C VAL A 423 1.55 -20.03 9.66
N LEU A 424 0.65 -20.64 10.43
CA LEU A 424 -0.32 -19.90 11.26
C LEU A 424 0.38 -19.26 12.46
N GLU A 425 1.42 -19.86 13.02
CA GLU A 425 2.23 -19.29 14.10
C GLU A 425 2.83 -17.93 13.68
N ALA A 426 3.20 -17.76 12.40
CA ALA A 426 3.68 -16.52 11.86
C ALA A 426 2.58 -15.44 11.74
N LEU A 427 1.32 -15.85 11.52
CA LEU A 427 0.17 -14.93 11.53
C LEU A 427 -0.18 -14.49 12.96
N ASP A 428 -0.06 -15.36 13.95
CA ASP A 428 -0.29 -15.03 15.35
C ASP A 428 0.74 -14.03 15.87
N ALA A 429 1.99 -14.16 15.42
CA ALA A 429 3.06 -13.21 15.74
C ALA A 429 2.78 -11.79 15.18
N LEU A 430 2.15 -11.67 14.00
CA LEU A 430 1.75 -10.36 13.44
C LEU A 430 0.70 -9.67 14.30
N GLU A 431 -0.29 -10.41 14.81
CA GLU A 431 -1.36 -9.85 15.63
C GLU A 431 -0.81 -9.31 16.96
N ALA A 432 0.17 -10.03 17.54
CA ALA A 432 0.85 -9.57 18.74
C ALA A 432 1.64 -8.27 18.52
N LEU A 433 2.28 -8.11 17.35
CA LEU A 433 2.98 -6.88 16.97
C LEU A 433 2.02 -5.71 16.74
N ASP A 434 0.89 -5.93 16.05
CA ASP A 434 -0.13 -4.91 15.86
C ASP A 434 -0.73 -4.42 17.18
N ALA A 435 -0.97 -5.34 18.13
CA ALA A 435 -1.46 -4.99 19.45
C ALA A 435 -0.46 -4.13 20.24
N LEU A 436 0.84 -4.40 20.11
CA LEU A 436 1.90 -3.59 20.72
C LEU A 436 1.97 -2.18 20.08
N GLU A 437 1.92 -2.06 18.76
CA GLU A 437 1.89 -0.75 18.07
C GLU A 437 0.69 0.11 18.49
N VAL A 438 -0.47 -0.50 18.74
CA VAL A 438 -1.66 0.21 19.21
C VAL A 438 -1.46 0.70 20.66
N VAL A 439 -0.86 -0.10 21.52
CA VAL A 439 -0.57 0.27 22.92
C VAL A 439 0.44 1.41 22.98
N GLU A 440 1.54 1.34 22.20
CA GLU A 440 2.54 2.41 22.12
C GLU A 440 1.95 3.73 21.61
N ALA A 441 1.04 3.67 20.61
CA ALA A 441 0.33 4.84 20.10
C ALA A 441 -0.63 5.46 21.14
N LEU A 442 -1.22 4.66 22.02
CA LEU A 442 -2.13 5.12 23.10
C LEU A 442 -1.37 5.68 24.29
N ASP A 443 -0.18 5.15 24.59
CA ASP A 443 0.65 5.60 25.72
C ASP A 443 1.44 6.90 25.42
N GLY A 444 1.31 7.45 24.21
CA GLY A 444 1.95 8.72 23.82
C GLY A 444 3.48 8.67 23.78
N THR A 445 4.07 7.50 23.80
CA THR A 445 5.50 7.30 23.56
C THR A 445 5.75 7.28 22.05
N GLU A 446 5.61 8.43 21.40
CA GLU A 446 6.27 8.65 20.13
C GLU A 446 7.77 8.51 20.37
N VAL A 447 8.35 7.42 19.94
CA VAL A 447 9.79 7.37 19.69
C VAL A 447 10.02 8.37 18.55
N VAL A 448 10.33 9.61 18.93
CA VAL A 448 10.82 10.62 18.00
C VAL A 448 12.08 10.03 17.40
N ASP A 449 12.02 9.73 16.12
CA ASP A 449 13.20 9.34 15.34
C ASP A 449 14.27 10.42 15.50
N ALA A 450 15.24 10.15 16.35
CA ALA A 450 16.34 11.04 16.73
C ALA A 450 17.39 11.19 15.59
N LEU A 451 16.98 11.15 14.32
CA LEU A 451 17.86 11.27 13.17
C LEU A 451 17.73 12.58 12.37
N ASP A 452 16.81 13.47 12.74
CA ASP A 452 16.80 14.84 12.20
C ASP A 452 17.37 15.82 13.27
N GLY A 453 18.62 15.54 13.69
CA GLY A 453 19.32 16.36 14.66
C GLY A 453 19.63 17.76 14.12
N THR A 454 18.93 18.76 14.64
CA THR A 454 19.47 20.10 14.81
C THR A 454 19.24 20.52 16.26
N GLY A 455 20.19 20.12 17.12
CA GLY A 455 20.34 20.70 18.44
C GLY A 455 20.78 22.17 18.29
N ALA A 456 19.93 23.09 18.67
CA ALA A 456 20.31 24.45 18.95
C ALA A 456 21.09 24.43 20.27
N ASP A 457 22.41 24.48 20.19
CA ASP A 457 23.23 24.76 21.35
C ASP A 457 23.27 26.27 21.60
N ASP A 458 22.81 26.60 22.77
CA ASP A 458 22.83 27.90 23.43
C ASP A 458 24.28 28.38 23.62
N ALA A 459 24.65 29.48 22.99
CA ALA A 459 25.95 30.09 23.13
C ALA A 459 25.98 30.99 24.38
N GLY A 460 26.48 30.44 25.49
CA GLY A 460 26.86 31.19 26.67
C GLY A 460 28.27 31.78 26.52
N ASP A 461 28.34 33.07 26.71
CA ASP A 461 29.49 33.96 26.81
C ASP A 461 30.58 33.48 27.76
N GLY A 462 31.85 33.67 27.40
CA GLY A 462 32.96 33.46 28.33
C GLY A 462 34.35 33.76 27.77
N ALA A 463 34.86 34.87 28.13
CA ALA A 463 36.06 35.58 27.66
C ALA A 463 37.42 34.89 27.92
N ALA A 464 38.37 35.33 27.07
CA ALA A 464 39.77 35.68 27.27
C ALA A 464 40.88 34.61 27.48
N SER A 465 41.82 34.69 26.65
CA SER A 465 43.27 34.94 26.78
C SER A 465 44.23 33.93 26.16
N GLY A 466 45.01 34.42 25.22
CA GLY A 466 46.48 34.43 25.22
C GLY A 466 47.26 33.24 24.70
N GLY A 467 48.06 33.48 23.65
CA GLY A 467 49.35 32.87 23.55
C GLY A 467 49.75 32.12 22.27
N GLN A 468 50.28 32.88 21.37
CA GLN A 468 51.55 32.68 20.56
C GLN A 468 51.94 31.32 19.94
N ALA A 469 52.23 31.48 18.67
CA ALA A 469 53.41 31.03 17.92
C ALA A 469 53.36 29.76 17.07
N ALA A 470 53.51 29.99 15.82
CA ALA A 470 53.92 29.08 14.69
C ALA A 470 55.37 28.54 14.85
N PRO A 471 56.04 27.82 13.91
CA PRO A 471 55.62 27.43 12.53
C PRO A 471 56.21 26.07 12.05
N GLY A 472 55.88 25.68 10.83
CA GLY A 472 56.69 24.92 9.89
C GLY A 472 56.45 23.42 9.84
N THR A 473 56.38 22.71 8.79
CA THR A 473 56.96 22.68 7.44
C THR A 473 56.28 21.60 6.60
N LYS A 474 55.95 21.92 5.38
CA LYS A 474 56.27 21.36 4.07
C LYS A 474 56.29 19.83 3.80
N ARG A 475 55.66 19.56 2.64
CA ARG A 475 55.93 18.55 1.58
C ARG A 475 55.09 17.28 1.65
N ALA A 476 54.67 16.67 0.57
CA ALA A 476 54.59 16.90 -0.89
C ALA A 476 53.82 15.69 -1.47
N ARG A 477 53.30 15.94 -2.65
CA ARG A 477 52.64 14.99 -3.60
C ARG A 477 53.56 13.80 -3.98
N PRO A 478 53.07 12.77 -4.66
CA PRO A 478 52.25 12.90 -5.87
C PRO A 478 50.79 12.38 -5.73
#